data_10ec996d83da61b687a4ffb24fd3f621
#
_entry.id   10ec996d83da61b687a4ffb24fd3f621
#
_cell.length_a   1.000
_cell.length_b   1.000
_cell.length_c   1.000
_cell.angle_alpha   90.00
_cell.angle_beta   90.00
_cell.angle_gamma   90.00
#
_symmetry.space_group_name_H-M   'P 1'
#
loop_
_entity.id
_entity.type
_entity.pdbx_description
1 polymer ?
#
loop_
_entity_poly.entity_id
_entity_poly.type
_entity_poly.pdbx_seq_one_letter_code
_entity_poly.pdbx_strand_id
1 'polypeptide(L)'
;MVDSSSVQERFAQVMARTPDAIAVSSPAEAVTYAELDERANRIARRLLGLGVRPEDPVMVLQERSVEMVASILGIVKAGALYLPLHSAYPLARLQWIADSVGGPVLLADATMRERGLPEVPTAVFVDSDAEQRSLPGTDPSVRTGLDHLVHVIYTSGSTGDPMGVAVTHRGVLGLALDSCWDGGGQEQILMLAPYAFAVSTYELWVPLLRGGHLVLAPPGRLDVGTLRRLITEYQISAVHVTAGLFRVVADEAPECFAGVREVLTGGDVISAKAVQHVLQACPDTVVRATYGASEMAAFITHSPMRAPYSMGLTVPVGRGMDNTRLHVLDEHLRPLPAGEVGDLYVAGDRLARGYYRRSGVTAERFVADPFARTGQRMYRTGDQVRMRHDGLIEFVGRSGDQVKIRGYRVELAEVESVLARYHGLAHVVVVAREVEDGEKRLIAYVVAQAGQVDVDELRAHATELLPEYMVPSAFVTLDSLPLTPNGKVDRKALPEPVVEASANYRAPQTARQEILCSLFAEVLGVPRVGLDDSFFDLHGESLMAMRLVSSIQDRLSIELLVSDIFDAPTVAELDQQLAKALHKLQA
;
A
#
# COMPACT_ATOMS: atom_id res chain seq x y z
N MET A 1 12.50 -26.16 11.01
CA MET A 1 13.88 -25.57 11.04
C MET A 1 13.89 -24.52 9.92
N VAL A 2 14.10 -23.26 10.25
CA VAL A 2 14.33 -22.23 9.21
C VAL A 2 15.60 -22.66 8.48
N ASP A 3 15.49 -22.89 7.18
CA ASP A 3 16.64 -23.11 6.31
C ASP A 3 17.62 -21.97 6.56
N SER A 4 18.91 -22.28 6.80
CA SER A 4 19.92 -21.28 7.15
C SER A 4 20.36 -20.42 5.96
N SER A 5 19.68 -20.54 4.84
CA SER A 5 19.93 -19.80 3.60
C SER A 5 19.37 -18.38 3.64
N SER A 6 20.08 -17.44 3.04
CA SER A 6 19.59 -16.07 2.78
C SER A 6 18.56 -16.06 1.64
N VAL A 7 17.90 -14.89 1.40
CA VAL A 7 16.91 -14.73 0.32
C VAL A 7 17.52 -15.08 -1.05
N GLN A 8 18.73 -14.58 -1.36
CA GLN A 8 19.40 -14.89 -2.63
C GLN A 8 19.82 -16.35 -2.74
N GLU A 9 20.25 -16.99 -1.63
CA GLU A 9 20.58 -18.41 -1.64
C GLU A 9 19.33 -19.27 -1.85
N ARG A 10 18.20 -18.90 -1.21
CA ARG A 10 16.91 -19.58 -1.44
C ARG A 10 16.43 -19.41 -2.87
N PHE A 11 16.55 -18.19 -3.45
CA PHE A 11 16.23 -17.95 -4.86
C PHE A 11 17.11 -18.83 -5.78
N ALA A 12 18.42 -18.88 -5.54
CA ALA A 12 19.34 -19.72 -6.30
C ALA A 12 18.99 -21.22 -6.23
N GLN A 13 18.53 -21.73 -5.07
CA GLN A 13 18.05 -23.10 -4.92
C GLN A 13 16.79 -23.36 -5.78
N VAL A 14 15.87 -22.40 -5.87
CA VAL A 14 14.68 -22.49 -6.72
C VAL A 14 15.08 -22.47 -8.18
N MET A 15 15.88 -21.50 -8.60
CA MET A 15 16.39 -21.36 -9.97
C MET A 15 17.12 -22.64 -10.43
N ALA A 16 17.96 -23.23 -9.59
CA ALA A 16 18.67 -24.46 -9.95
C ALA A 16 17.74 -25.67 -10.17
N ARG A 17 16.54 -25.68 -9.58
CA ARG A 17 15.54 -26.74 -9.76
C ARG A 17 14.64 -26.53 -10.97
N THR A 18 14.35 -25.28 -11.29
CA THR A 18 13.38 -24.90 -12.33
C THR A 18 13.89 -23.73 -13.18
N PRO A 19 15.06 -23.85 -13.84
CA PRO A 19 15.69 -22.72 -14.56
C PRO A 19 14.83 -22.18 -15.70
N ASP A 20 14.11 -23.06 -16.41
CA ASP A 20 13.31 -22.72 -17.60
C ASP A 20 11.85 -22.35 -17.26
N ALA A 21 11.43 -22.45 -15.98
CA ALA A 21 10.10 -22.00 -15.57
C ALA A 21 10.02 -20.47 -15.63
N ILE A 22 8.86 -19.95 -16.01
CA ILE A 22 8.61 -18.50 -15.99
C ILE A 22 8.62 -18.01 -14.55
N ALA A 23 9.52 -17.08 -14.27
CA ALA A 23 9.63 -16.44 -12.95
C ALA A 23 8.77 -15.19 -12.85
N VAL A 24 8.81 -14.32 -13.88
CA VAL A 24 8.12 -13.04 -13.92
C VAL A 24 7.53 -12.79 -15.29
N SER A 25 6.30 -12.30 -15.33
CA SER A 25 5.65 -11.79 -16.54
C SER A 25 5.09 -10.39 -16.34
N SER A 26 5.13 -9.63 -17.41
CA SER A 26 4.43 -8.35 -17.58
C SER A 26 3.71 -8.36 -18.94
N PRO A 27 2.86 -7.37 -19.25
CA PRO A 27 2.30 -7.24 -20.60
C PRO A 27 3.35 -7.09 -21.71
N ALA A 28 4.57 -6.64 -21.37
CA ALA A 28 5.64 -6.39 -22.33
C ALA A 28 6.55 -7.60 -22.57
N GLU A 29 6.82 -8.40 -21.53
CA GLU A 29 7.74 -9.54 -21.61
C GLU A 29 7.48 -10.57 -20.51
N ALA A 30 7.99 -11.78 -20.71
CA ALA A 30 8.08 -12.83 -19.73
C ALA A 30 9.51 -13.37 -19.67
N VAL A 31 10.00 -13.65 -18.47
CA VAL A 31 11.37 -14.17 -18.27
C VAL A 31 11.36 -15.41 -17.37
N THR A 32 12.27 -16.31 -17.67
CA THR A 32 12.50 -17.52 -16.87
C THR A 32 13.30 -17.19 -15.59
N TYR A 33 13.36 -18.16 -14.66
CA TYR A 33 14.21 -18.04 -13.48
C TYR A 33 15.68 -17.84 -13.83
N ALA A 34 16.19 -18.54 -14.86
CA ALA A 34 17.57 -18.38 -15.32
C ALA A 34 17.84 -17.00 -15.93
N GLU A 35 16.94 -16.48 -16.75
CA GLU A 35 17.07 -15.14 -17.34
C GLU A 35 16.98 -14.03 -16.28
N LEU A 36 16.06 -14.18 -15.32
CA LEU A 36 15.97 -13.24 -14.18
C LEU A 36 17.24 -13.26 -13.34
N ASP A 37 17.79 -14.45 -13.06
CA ASP A 37 19.05 -14.61 -12.32
C ASP A 37 20.21 -13.91 -13.04
N GLU A 38 20.33 -14.12 -14.34
CA GLU A 38 21.37 -13.51 -15.16
C GLU A 38 21.30 -11.98 -15.18
N ARG A 39 20.08 -11.42 -15.35
CA ARG A 39 19.86 -9.96 -15.26
C ARG A 39 20.25 -9.42 -13.88
N ALA A 40 19.76 -10.06 -12.81
CA ALA A 40 20.05 -9.67 -11.45
C ALA A 40 21.56 -9.76 -11.12
N ASN A 41 22.26 -10.77 -11.62
CA ASN A 41 23.71 -10.92 -11.44
C ASN A 41 24.50 -9.77 -12.08
N ARG A 42 24.11 -9.32 -13.28
CA ARG A 42 24.73 -8.15 -13.94
C ARG A 42 24.53 -6.88 -13.12
N ILE A 43 23.32 -6.65 -12.62
CA ILE A 43 23.01 -5.50 -11.74
C ILE A 43 23.83 -5.58 -10.45
N ALA A 44 23.89 -6.74 -9.81
CA ALA A 44 24.70 -6.93 -8.61
C ALA A 44 26.17 -6.60 -8.84
N ARG A 45 26.76 -7.07 -9.94
CA ARG A 45 28.15 -6.75 -10.32
C ARG A 45 28.35 -5.27 -10.60
N ARG A 46 27.37 -4.62 -11.23
CA ARG A 46 27.40 -3.17 -11.46
C ARG A 46 27.46 -2.40 -10.14
N LEU A 47 26.61 -2.78 -9.17
CA LEU A 47 26.58 -2.17 -7.84
C LEU A 47 27.88 -2.40 -7.07
N LEU A 48 28.43 -3.61 -7.11
CA LEU A 48 29.73 -3.92 -6.49
C LEU A 48 30.87 -3.12 -7.13
N GLY A 49 30.85 -2.93 -8.46
CA GLY A 49 31.79 -2.07 -9.18
C GLY A 49 31.69 -0.58 -8.80
N LEU A 50 30.53 -0.12 -8.38
CA LEU A 50 30.29 1.21 -7.81
C LEU A 50 30.69 1.32 -6.32
N GLY A 51 31.18 0.24 -5.72
CA GLY A 51 31.64 0.20 -4.32
C GLY A 51 30.54 -0.02 -3.29
N VAL A 52 29.34 -0.46 -3.72
CA VAL A 52 28.25 -0.86 -2.81
C VAL A 52 28.70 -2.04 -1.95
N ARG A 53 28.45 -1.98 -0.66
CA ARG A 53 28.83 -2.95 0.36
C ARG A 53 27.59 -3.62 0.96
N PRO A 54 27.75 -4.73 1.69
CA PRO A 54 26.65 -5.33 2.43
C PRO A 54 25.96 -4.32 3.36
N GLU A 55 24.62 -4.35 3.32
CA GLU A 55 23.71 -3.44 4.04
C GLU A 55 23.77 -1.95 3.62
N ASP A 56 24.53 -1.58 2.60
CA ASP A 56 24.39 -0.25 2.02
C ASP A 56 23.01 -0.08 1.38
N PRO A 57 22.35 1.07 1.57
CA PRO A 57 21.06 1.33 0.95
C PRO A 57 21.23 1.64 -0.54
N VAL A 58 20.51 0.92 -1.39
CA VAL A 58 20.36 1.19 -2.81
C VAL A 58 18.89 1.53 -3.08
N MET A 59 18.65 2.75 -3.53
CA MET A 59 17.30 3.22 -3.82
C MET A 59 16.82 2.67 -5.17
N VAL A 60 15.52 2.36 -5.25
CA VAL A 60 14.87 1.91 -6.47
C VAL A 60 13.71 2.85 -6.78
N LEU A 61 13.77 3.53 -7.91
CA LEU A 61 12.70 4.39 -8.44
C LEU A 61 12.48 4.04 -9.90
N GLN A 62 11.60 3.08 -10.14
CA GLN A 62 11.32 2.51 -11.46
C GLN A 62 9.81 2.26 -11.60
N GLU A 63 9.33 2.24 -12.84
CA GLU A 63 8.01 1.70 -13.12
C GLU A 63 7.99 0.19 -12.88
N ARG A 64 6.79 -0.34 -12.60
CA ARG A 64 6.61 -1.78 -12.40
C ARG A 64 6.93 -2.52 -13.70
N SER A 65 8.00 -3.30 -13.67
CA SER A 65 8.56 -4.00 -14.83
C SER A 65 9.37 -5.21 -14.40
N VAL A 66 9.70 -6.09 -15.33
CA VAL A 66 10.63 -7.21 -15.10
C VAL A 66 12.00 -6.68 -14.64
N GLU A 67 12.44 -5.57 -15.22
CA GLU A 67 13.73 -4.95 -14.86
C GLU A 67 13.74 -4.41 -13.43
N MET A 68 12.59 -3.91 -12.93
CA MET A 68 12.44 -3.52 -11.52
C MET A 68 12.62 -4.74 -10.59
N VAL A 69 12.06 -5.89 -10.95
CA VAL A 69 12.24 -7.13 -10.16
C VAL A 69 13.69 -7.59 -10.21
N ALA A 70 14.34 -7.54 -11.40
CA ALA A 70 15.76 -7.85 -11.57
C ALA A 70 16.65 -6.90 -10.75
N SER A 71 16.28 -5.61 -10.68
CA SER A 71 16.97 -4.60 -9.86
C SER A 71 16.91 -4.94 -8.37
N ILE A 72 15.73 -5.24 -7.85
CA ILE A 72 15.54 -5.63 -6.44
C ILE A 72 16.34 -6.89 -6.12
N LEU A 73 16.25 -7.92 -6.96
CA LEU A 73 16.99 -9.16 -6.77
C LEU A 73 18.52 -8.91 -6.87
N GLY A 74 18.95 -8.08 -7.81
CA GLY A 74 20.36 -7.71 -7.99
C GLY A 74 20.95 -6.98 -6.78
N ILE A 75 20.18 -6.08 -6.16
CA ILE A 75 20.58 -5.41 -4.92
C ILE A 75 20.78 -6.45 -3.80
N VAL A 76 19.83 -7.37 -3.64
CA VAL A 76 19.92 -8.44 -2.63
C VAL A 76 21.11 -9.35 -2.90
N LYS A 77 21.41 -9.67 -4.18
CA LYS A 77 22.58 -10.46 -4.57
C LYS A 77 23.92 -9.74 -4.36
N ALA A 78 23.91 -8.39 -4.39
CA ALA A 78 25.07 -7.59 -3.99
C ALA A 78 25.27 -7.54 -2.47
N GLY A 79 24.36 -8.14 -1.69
CA GLY A 79 24.35 -8.09 -0.22
C GLY A 79 23.83 -6.76 0.34
N ALA A 80 23.40 -5.86 -0.50
CA ALA A 80 22.85 -4.55 -0.14
C ALA A 80 21.37 -4.64 0.26
N LEU A 81 20.83 -3.58 0.86
CA LEU A 81 19.41 -3.47 1.11
C LEU A 81 18.74 -2.60 0.01
N TYR A 82 17.58 -3.02 -0.48
CA TYR A 82 16.83 -2.15 -1.37
C TYR A 82 15.92 -1.19 -0.58
N LEU A 83 15.86 0.04 -1.08
CA LEU A 83 15.00 1.09 -0.55
C LEU A 83 14.05 1.52 -1.67
N PRO A 84 12.82 0.98 -1.66
CA PRO A 84 11.87 1.26 -2.71
C PRO A 84 11.27 2.65 -2.54
N LEU A 85 11.31 3.45 -3.60
CA LEU A 85 10.68 4.76 -3.69
C LEU A 85 9.40 4.65 -4.50
N HIS A 86 8.32 5.27 -4.02
CA HIS A 86 7.06 5.25 -4.75
C HIS A 86 7.05 6.30 -5.86
N SER A 87 6.77 5.89 -7.10
CA SER A 87 6.77 6.77 -8.29
C SER A 87 5.75 7.93 -8.19
N ALA A 88 4.67 7.76 -7.42
CA ALA A 88 3.69 8.82 -7.19
C ALA A 88 4.00 9.73 -5.98
N TYR A 89 5.14 9.57 -5.31
CA TYR A 89 5.53 10.52 -4.27
C TYR A 89 6.00 11.84 -4.88
N PRO A 90 5.67 12.99 -4.23
CA PRO A 90 6.24 14.27 -4.60
C PRO A 90 7.77 14.25 -4.56
N LEU A 91 8.42 15.00 -5.45
CA LEU A 91 9.89 15.04 -5.54
C LEU A 91 10.52 15.47 -4.21
N ALA A 92 9.92 16.43 -3.52
CA ALA A 92 10.39 16.87 -2.20
C ALA A 92 10.43 15.72 -1.18
N ARG A 93 9.43 14.82 -1.21
CA ARG A 93 9.41 13.63 -0.35
C ARG A 93 10.47 12.61 -0.76
N LEU A 94 10.66 12.38 -2.06
CA LEU A 94 11.71 11.50 -2.57
C LEU A 94 13.09 12.00 -2.15
N GLN A 95 13.33 13.32 -2.25
CA GLN A 95 14.57 13.96 -1.81
C GLN A 95 14.80 13.80 -0.31
N TRP A 96 13.76 14.07 0.49
CA TRP A 96 13.85 13.90 1.94
C TRP A 96 14.24 12.46 2.34
N ILE A 97 13.65 11.46 1.67
CA ILE A 97 14.00 10.05 1.90
C ILE A 97 15.46 9.79 1.51
N ALA A 98 15.89 10.24 0.33
CA ALA A 98 17.26 10.09 -0.15
C ALA A 98 18.29 10.68 0.82
N ASP A 99 18.04 11.90 1.31
CA ASP A 99 18.90 12.58 2.28
C ASP A 99 18.96 11.86 3.62
N SER A 100 17.82 11.34 4.10
CA SER A 100 17.71 10.66 5.41
C SER A 100 18.52 9.37 5.48
N VAL A 101 18.68 8.67 4.36
CA VAL A 101 19.46 7.43 4.30
C VAL A 101 20.92 7.66 3.88
N GLY A 102 21.23 8.83 3.30
CA GLY A 102 22.55 9.10 2.73
C GLY A 102 22.91 8.07 1.66
N GLY A 103 21.90 7.67 0.85
CA GLY A 103 22.03 6.62 -0.15
C GLY A 103 22.90 7.06 -1.31
N PRO A 104 24.03 6.35 -1.59
CA PRO A 104 24.95 6.77 -2.63
C PRO A 104 24.44 6.42 -4.05
N VAL A 105 23.55 5.43 -4.19
CA VAL A 105 23.14 4.87 -5.49
C VAL A 105 21.60 4.81 -5.61
N LEU A 106 21.12 5.28 -6.76
CA LEU A 106 19.74 5.16 -7.20
C LEU A 106 19.69 4.34 -8.49
N LEU A 107 18.89 3.28 -8.52
CA LEU A 107 18.49 2.59 -9.74
C LEU A 107 17.18 3.18 -10.25
N ALA A 108 17.20 3.72 -11.45
CA ALA A 108 16.05 4.36 -12.09
C ALA A 108 15.87 3.85 -13.53
N ASP A 109 14.72 4.16 -14.13
CA ASP A 109 14.44 3.95 -15.54
C ASP A 109 14.23 5.29 -16.29
N ALA A 110 14.07 5.22 -17.61
CA ALA A 110 13.86 6.40 -18.45
C ALA A 110 12.57 7.15 -18.07
N THR A 111 11.50 6.45 -17.72
CA THR A 111 10.22 7.07 -17.34
C THR A 111 10.37 7.92 -16.09
N MET A 112 11.06 7.41 -15.08
CA MET A 112 11.30 8.18 -13.85
C MET A 112 12.28 9.33 -14.09
N ARG A 113 13.24 9.16 -14.98
CA ARG A 113 14.14 10.25 -15.39
C ARG A 113 13.37 11.44 -15.96
N GLU A 114 12.38 11.18 -16.80
CA GLU A 114 11.53 12.23 -17.40
C GLU A 114 10.64 12.93 -16.36
N ARG A 115 10.18 12.20 -15.34
CA ARG A 115 9.36 12.75 -14.24
C ARG A 115 10.16 13.57 -13.22
N GLY A 116 11.47 13.37 -13.16
CA GLY A 116 12.36 13.97 -12.19
C GLY A 116 12.82 13.00 -11.12
N LEU A 117 14.09 13.11 -10.74
CA LEU A 117 14.75 12.26 -9.76
C LEU A 117 15.20 13.10 -8.57
N PRO A 118 15.26 12.50 -7.35
CA PRO A 118 15.97 13.14 -6.25
C PRO A 118 17.47 13.29 -6.60
N GLU A 119 18.08 14.32 -6.06
CA GLU A 119 19.53 14.52 -6.20
C GLU A 119 20.27 13.46 -5.39
N VAL A 120 21.12 12.68 -6.07
CA VAL A 120 21.92 11.60 -5.49
C VAL A 120 23.31 11.56 -6.09
N PRO A 121 24.34 11.06 -5.37
CA PRO A 121 25.69 10.95 -5.89
C PRO A 121 25.81 10.14 -7.18
N THR A 122 25.04 9.04 -7.31
CA THR A 122 25.09 8.16 -8.47
C THR A 122 23.69 7.67 -8.85
N ALA A 123 23.25 7.99 -10.06
CA ALA A 123 22.04 7.41 -10.65
C ALA A 123 22.44 6.46 -11.79
N VAL A 124 21.92 5.23 -11.75
CA VAL A 124 22.11 4.20 -12.78
C VAL A 124 20.78 3.97 -13.48
N PHE A 125 20.75 4.11 -14.81
CA PHE A 125 19.57 3.88 -15.63
C PHE A 125 19.64 2.47 -16.19
N VAL A 126 18.93 1.55 -15.53
CA VAL A 126 19.04 0.11 -15.78
C VAL A 126 18.62 -0.32 -17.18
N ASP A 127 17.72 0.41 -17.81
CA ASP A 127 17.24 0.19 -19.18
C ASP A 127 18.23 0.59 -20.27
N SER A 128 19.21 1.44 -19.95
CA SER A 128 20.18 2.00 -20.91
C SER A 128 21.65 1.84 -20.52
N ASP A 129 21.98 1.28 -19.35
CA ASP A 129 23.36 1.09 -18.89
C ASP A 129 24.10 0.02 -19.71
N ALA A 130 24.91 0.48 -20.67
CA ALA A 130 25.72 -0.40 -21.53
C ALA A 130 26.81 -1.15 -20.74
N GLU A 131 27.34 -0.54 -19.69
CA GLU A 131 28.35 -1.17 -18.81
C GLU A 131 27.74 -2.35 -18.08
N GLN A 132 26.55 -2.19 -17.48
CA GLN A 132 25.79 -3.26 -16.83
C GLN A 132 25.58 -4.46 -17.78
N ARG A 133 25.15 -4.19 -19.03
CA ARG A 133 24.88 -5.24 -20.02
C ARG A 133 26.12 -6.05 -20.43
N SER A 134 27.29 -5.46 -20.33
CA SER A 134 28.57 -6.11 -20.66
C SER A 134 29.11 -7.01 -19.56
N LEU A 135 28.57 -6.89 -18.33
CA LEU A 135 29.05 -7.67 -17.17
C LEU A 135 28.63 -9.14 -17.25
N PRO A 136 29.41 -10.05 -16.63
CA PRO A 136 29.05 -11.46 -16.57
C PRO A 136 27.72 -11.69 -15.85
N GLY A 137 26.85 -12.54 -16.41
CA GLY A 137 25.58 -12.95 -15.81
C GLY A 137 25.72 -14.03 -14.71
N THR A 138 26.94 -14.36 -14.29
CA THR A 138 27.20 -15.36 -13.25
C THR A 138 27.07 -14.74 -11.85
N ASP A 139 26.68 -15.56 -10.86
CA ASP A 139 26.50 -15.16 -9.47
C ASP A 139 27.77 -14.46 -8.91
N PRO A 140 27.67 -13.25 -8.33
CA PRO A 140 28.79 -12.57 -7.69
C PRO A 140 29.27 -13.23 -6.40
N SER A 141 28.55 -14.23 -5.87
CA SER A 141 28.88 -15.04 -4.69
C SER A 141 29.05 -14.23 -3.39
N VAL A 142 28.27 -13.15 -3.23
CA VAL A 142 28.25 -12.37 -2.00
C VAL A 142 27.46 -13.12 -0.94
N ARG A 143 28.05 -13.33 0.22
CA ARG A 143 27.40 -14.01 1.34
C ARG A 143 26.77 -13.02 2.30
N THR A 144 25.52 -13.31 2.69
CA THR A 144 24.76 -12.55 3.69
C THR A 144 24.20 -13.49 4.74
N GLY A 145 24.09 -13.02 5.99
CA GLY A 145 23.45 -13.75 7.07
C GLY A 145 21.95 -13.45 7.15
N LEU A 146 21.22 -14.29 7.86
CA LEU A 146 19.76 -14.12 8.07
C LEU A 146 19.36 -12.80 8.72
N ASP A 147 20.24 -12.23 9.53
CA ASP A 147 19.98 -10.98 10.24
C ASP A 147 20.42 -9.74 9.47
N HIS A 148 21.07 -9.88 8.28
CA HIS A 148 21.28 -8.75 7.38
C HIS A 148 19.96 -8.21 6.85
N LEU A 149 19.95 -6.92 6.50
CA LEU A 149 18.77 -6.25 5.95
C LEU A 149 18.55 -6.63 4.48
N VAL A 150 17.30 -6.83 4.13
CA VAL A 150 16.84 -6.98 2.74
C VAL A 150 16.30 -5.66 2.21
N HIS A 151 15.49 -4.97 3.03
CA HIS A 151 14.91 -3.70 2.61
C HIS A 151 14.64 -2.74 3.77
N VAL A 152 14.48 -1.48 3.40
CA VAL A 152 13.93 -0.44 4.26
C VAL A 152 12.75 0.19 3.54
N ILE A 153 11.53 -0.02 4.07
CA ILE A 153 10.30 0.59 3.55
C ILE A 153 9.90 1.75 4.45
N TYR A 154 9.71 2.93 3.86
CA TYR A 154 9.26 4.12 4.57
C TYR A 154 7.75 4.11 4.79
N THR A 155 7.35 4.35 6.02
CA THR A 155 5.94 4.52 6.45
C THR A 155 5.75 5.88 7.08
N SER A 156 4.49 6.32 7.23
CA SER A 156 4.19 7.52 8.01
C SER A 156 4.66 7.37 9.46
N GLY A 157 5.16 8.47 10.02
CA GLY A 157 5.78 8.48 11.34
C GLY A 157 4.99 9.27 12.39
N SER A 158 4.87 8.71 13.59
CA SER A 158 4.18 9.35 14.73
C SER A 158 4.88 10.62 15.24
N THR A 159 6.11 10.86 14.83
CA THR A 159 6.90 12.05 15.18
C THR A 159 6.79 13.18 14.17
N GLY A 160 5.97 13.02 13.11
CA GLY A 160 5.81 13.99 12.03
C GLY A 160 6.76 13.80 10.85
N ASP A 161 7.76 12.92 10.95
CA ASP A 161 8.66 12.55 9.86
C ASP A 161 8.42 11.09 9.44
N PRO A 162 8.56 10.74 8.15
CA PRO A 162 8.51 9.35 7.71
C PRO A 162 9.55 8.46 8.39
N MET A 163 9.20 7.20 8.64
CA MET A 163 10.08 6.23 9.30
C MET A 163 10.39 5.04 8.40
N GLY A 164 11.66 4.76 8.18
CA GLY A 164 12.13 3.60 7.45
C GLY A 164 12.12 2.34 8.33
N VAL A 165 11.33 1.35 7.97
CA VAL A 165 11.28 0.05 8.67
C VAL A 165 12.28 -0.92 8.06
N ALA A 166 13.24 -1.40 8.87
CA ALA A 166 14.37 -2.20 8.44
C ALA A 166 14.07 -3.71 8.60
N VAL A 167 13.79 -4.40 7.49
CA VAL A 167 13.41 -5.82 7.46
C VAL A 167 14.61 -6.68 7.04
N THR A 168 14.80 -7.79 7.75
CA THR A 168 15.92 -8.72 7.55
C THR A 168 15.57 -9.86 6.59
N HIS A 169 16.60 -10.61 6.12
CA HIS A 169 16.41 -11.86 5.38
C HIS A 169 15.53 -12.85 6.14
N ARG A 170 15.72 -12.97 7.46
CA ARG A 170 14.90 -13.82 8.33
C ARG A 170 13.43 -13.45 8.25
N GLY A 171 13.10 -12.15 8.28
CA GLY A 171 11.72 -11.67 8.20
C GLY A 171 11.06 -12.01 6.86
N VAL A 172 11.77 -11.76 5.74
CA VAL A 172 11.28 -12.08 4.38
C VAL A 172 11.09 -13.59 4.19
N LEU A 173 12.07 -14.39 4.59
CA LEU A 173 11.98 -15.86 4.50
C LEU A 173 10.88 -16.42 5.41
N GLY A 174 10.72 -15.87 6.61
CA GLY A 174 9.64 -16.26 7.52
C GLY A 174 8.25 -16.00 6.93
N LEU A 175 8.08 -14.93 6.13
CA LEU A 175 6.86 -14.69 5.41
C LEU A 175 6.72 -15.63 4.20
N ALA A 176 7.75 -15.69 3.35
CA ALA A 176 7.66 -16.38 2.07
C ALA A 176 7.53 -17.91 2.21
N LEU A 177 8.12 -18.48 3.24
CA LEU A 177 8.14 -19.93 3.48
C LEU A 177 7.16 -20.40 4.56
N ASP A 178 6.21 -19.53 4.96
CA ASP A 178 5.18 -19.89 5.93
C ASP A 178 4.29 -21.03 5.44
N SER A 179 3.97 -21.95 6.35
CA SER A 179 3.15 -23.13 6.03
C SER A 179 1.72 -22.80 5.61
N CYS A 180 1.22 -21.61 5.93
CA CYS A 180 -0.10 -21.19 5.49
C CYS A 180 -0.22 -21.08 3.96
N TRP A 181 0.91 -21.03 3.24
CA TRP A 181 0.96 -21.02 1.78
C TRP A 181 1.09 -22.41 1.15
N ASP A 182 1.17 -23.49 1.93
CA ASP A 182 1.41 -24.85 1.41
C ASP A 182 0.20 -25.46 0.69
N GLY A 183 -0.94 -24.79 0.69
CA GLY A 183 -2.17 -25.26 0.04
C GLY A 183 -2.20 -25.19 -1.50
N GLY A 184 -1.11 -24.80 -2.18
CA GLY A 184 -1.03 -24.73 -3.65
C GLY A 184 -1.76 -23.55 -4.28
N GLY A 185 -2.18 -22.56 -3.48
CA GLY A 185 -2.85 -21.34 -3.97
C GLY A 185 -1.86 -20.27 -4.48
N GLN A 186 -0.57 -20.43 -4.26
CA GLN A 186 0.44 -19.37 -4.48
C GLN A 186 1.31 -19.61 -5.73
N GLU A 187 0.78 -20.34 -6.72
CA GLU A 187 1.54 -20.70 -7.93
C GLU A 187 1.72 -19.53 -8.88
N GLN A 188 0.69 -18.69 -9.04
CA GLN A 188 0.69 -17.50 -9.89
C GLN A 188 0.11 -16.33 -9.10
N ILE A 189 0.99 -15.43 -8.68
CA ILE A 189 0.63 -14.27 -7.86
C ILE A 189 0.64 -13.01 -8.70
N LEU A 190 -0.46 -12.25 -8.64
CA LEU A 190 -0.56 -10.94 -9.28
C LEU A 190 -0.02 -9.87 -8.34
N MET A 191 1.00 -9.12 -8.77
CA MET A 191 1.52 -7.96 -8.06
C MET A 191 0.75 -6.71 -8.44
N LEU A 192 -0.08 -6.25 -7.52
CA LEU A 192 -0.89 -5.03 -7.63
C LEU A 192 -0.31 -3.88 -6.81
N ALA A 193 0.18 -4.18 -5.62
CA ALA A 193 0.67 -3.16 -4.71
C ALA A 193 1.90 -2.45 -5.27
N PRO A 194 2.04 -1.15 -4.99
CA PRO A 194 3.32 -0.49 -5.21
C PRO A 194 4.42 -1.17 -4.37
N TYR A 195 5.56 -1.41 -4.99
CA TYR A 195 6.67 -2.12 -4.31
C TYR A 195 7.29 -1.34 -3.13
N ALA A 196 6.90 -0.08 -2.94
CA ALA A 196 7.24 0.74 -1.79
C ALA A 196 6.35 0.48 -0.55
N PHE A 197 5.42 -0.48 -0.60
CA PHE A 197 4.56 -0.86 0.52
C PHE A 197 4.83 -2.29 0.98
N ALA A 198 4.66 -2.54 2.28
CA ALA A 198 5.02 -3.79 2.92
C ALA A 198 4.38 -5.04 2.30
N VAL A 199 3.15 -4.92 1.77
CA VAL A 199 2.45 -6.03 1.11
C VAL A 199 3.20 -6.56 -0.11
N SER A 200 4.00 -5.72 -0.78
CA SER A 200 4.86 -6.15 -1.89
C SER A 200 5.88 -7.21 -1.47
N THR A 201 6.23 -7.29 -0.18
CA THR A 201 7.08 -8.35 0.34
C THR A 201 6.44 -9.73 0.12
N TYR A 202 5.12 -9.83 0.31
CA TYR A 202 4.36 -11.04 -0.02
C TYR A 202 4.30 -11.26 -1.53
N GLU A 203 3.84 -10.25 -2.29
CA GLU A 203 3.62 -10.40 -3.73
C GLU A 203 4.90 -10.76 -4.49
N LEU A 204 6.03 -10.17 -4.11
CA LEU A 204 7.32 -10.38 -4.74
C LEU A 204 7.99 -11.69 -4.30
N TRP A 205 8.12 -11.89 -2.97
CA TRP A 205 9.01 -12.93 -2.47
C TRP A 205 8.35 -14.29 -2.31
N VAL A 206 7.03 -14.35 -2.09
CA VAL A 206 6.35 -15.65 -1.96
C VAL A 206 6.46 -16.46 -3.25
N PRO A 207 6.11 -15.95 -4.45
CA PRO A 207 6.25 -16.73 -5.66
C PRO A 207 7.71 -17.04 -5.98
N LEU A 208 8.61 -16.05 -5.94
CA LEU A 208 10.01 -16.24 -6.34
C LEU A 208 10.78 -17.22 -5.46
N LEU A 209 10.49 -17.28 -4.15
CA LEU A 209 11.19 -18.18 -3.22
C LEU A 209 10.53 -19.55 -3.07
N ARG A 210 9.35 -19.77 -3.70
CA ARG A 210 8.64 -21.04 -3.72
C ARG A 210 8.64 -21.73 -5.10
N GLY A 211 9.12 -21.06 -6.13
CA GLY A 211 9.15 -21.58 -7.50
C GLY A 211 7.86 -21.31 -8.27
N GLY A 212 7.10 -20.31 -7.85
CA GLY A 212 5.91 -19.83 -8.52
C GLY A 212 6.20 -18.78 -9.59
N HIS A 213 5.16 -18.17 -10.11
CA HIS A 213 5.18 -17.17 -11.17
C HIS A 213 4.64 -15.84 -10.66
N LEU A 214 5.43 -14.80 -10.74
CA LEU A 214 5.06 -13.42 -10.43
C LEU A 214 4.51 -12.74 -11.69
N VAL A 215 3.25 -12.34 -11.66
CA VAL A 215 2.63 -11.56 -12.75
C VAL A 215 2.54 -10.10 -12.33
N LEU A 216 3.09 -9.22 -13.13
CA LEU A 216 3.09 -7.78 -12.87
C LEU A 216 1.89 -7.11 -13.52
N ALA A 217 1.06 -6.46 -12.74
CA ALA A 217 0.03 -5.60 -13.29
C ALA A 217 0.68 -4.40 -14.02
N PRO A 218 0.05 -3.85 -15.07
CA PRO A 218 0.57 -2.67 -15.76
C PRO A 218 0.73 -1.50 -14.79
N PRO A 219 1.63 -0.55 -15.10
CA PRO A 219 1.73 0.70 -14.34
C PRO A 219 0.40 1.47 -14.35
N GLY A 220 0.21 2.30 -13.33
CA GLY A 220 -0.99 3.13 -13.21
C GLY A 220 -2.06 2.52 -12.32
N ARG A 221 -3.26 3.10 -12.41
CA ARG A 221 -4.43 2.70 -11.61
C ARG A 221 -5.18 1.57 -12.29
N LEU A 222 -5.59 0.59 -11.52
CA LEU A 222 -6.34 -0.56 -11.99
C LEU A 222 -7.83 -0.33 -11.76
N ASP A 223 -8.63 -0.61 -12.77
CA ASP A 223 -10.08 -0.80 -12.69
C ASP A 223 -10.46 -2.29 -12.58
N VAL A 224 -11.73 -2.55 -12.26
CA VAL A 224 -12.26 -3.91 -12.06
C VAL A 224 -12.17 -4.73 -13.36
N GLY A 225 -12.39 -4.10 -14.52
CA GLY A 225 -12.31 -4.75 -15.83
C GLY A 225 -10.89 -5.21 -16.15
N THR A 226 -9.90 -4.35 -15.91
CA THR A 226 -8.49 -4.70 -16.07
C THR A 226 -8.06 -5.80 -15.09
N LEU A 227 -8.50 -5.74 -13.83
CA LEU A 227 -8.24 -6.79 -12.85
C LEU A 227 -8.79 -8.14 -13.32
N ARG A 228 -10.04 -8.21 -13.78
CA ARG A 228 -10.67 -9.41 -14.32
C ARG A 228 -9.92 -9.95 -15.53
N ARG A 229 -9.51 -9.08 -16.46
CA ARG A 229 -8.73 -9.48 -17.64
C ARG A 229 -7.41 -10.12 -17.23
N LEU A 230 -6.64 -9.49 -16.32
CA LEU A 230 -5.36 -10.04 -15.84
C LEU A 230 -5.54 -11.39 -15.14
N ILE A 231 -6.57 -11.53 -14.30
CA ILE A 231 -6.88 -12.79 -13.61
C ILE A 231 -7.11 -13.90 -14.64
N THR A 232 -7.91 -13.61 -15.68
CA THR A 232 -8.27 -14.60 -16.71
C THR A 232 -7.11 -14.91 -17.63
N GLU A 233 -6.41 -13.89 -18.14
CA GLU A 233 -5.34 -14.02 -19.12
C GLU A 233 -4.14 -14.78 -18.55
N TYR A 234 -3.74 -14.44 -17.33
CA TYR A 234 -2.58 -15.06 -16.67
C TYR A 234 -2.96 -16.19 -15.72
N GLN A 235 -4.24 -16.60 -15.67
CA GLN A 235 -4.72 -17.67 -14.78
C GLN A 235 -4.26 -17.49 -13.33
N ILE A 236 -4.42 -16.29 -12.79
CA ILE A 236 -3.95 -15.91 -11.45
C ILE A 236 -4.54 -16.86 -10.41
N SER A 237 -3.67 -17.46 -9.60
CA SER A 237 -4.07 -18.35 -8.51
C SER A 237 -4.25 -17.63 -7.18
N ALA A 238 -3.48 -16.56 -6.96
CA ALA A 238 -3.61 -15.72 -5.75
C ALA A 238 -3.47 -14.23 -6.08
N VAL A 239 -4.26 -13.42 -5.39
CA VAL A 239 -4.20 -11.96 -5.50
C VAL A 239 -4.43 -11.33 -4.13
N HIS A 240 -3.65 -10.31 -3.80
CA HIS A 240 -3.91 -9.46 -2.65
C HIS A 240 -4.61 -8.17 -3.10
N VAL A 241 -5.71 -7.84 -2.45
CA VAL A 241 -6.43 -6.57 -2.62
C VAL A 241 -6.67 -5.93 -1.26
N THR A 242 -6.53 -4.61 -1.17
CA THR A 242 -6.85 -3.89 0.08
C THR A 242 -8.32 -4.08 0.45
N ALA A 243 -8.68 -3.96 1.73
CA ALA A 243 -10.06 -4.12 2.19
C ALA A 243 -11.05 -3.19 1.45
N GLY A 244 -10.61 -1.96 1.08
CA GLY A 244 -11.40 -1.03 0.27
C GLY A 244 -11.64 -1.53 -1.15
N LEU A 245 -10.57 -1.94 -1.86
CA LEU A 245 -10.71 -2.49 -3.23
C LEU A 245 -11.50 -3.80 -3.22
N PHE A 246 -11.26 -4.67 -2.23
CA PHE A 246 -12.03 -5.91 -2.06
C PHE A 246 -13.54 -5.65 -1.95
N ARG A 247 -13.94 -4.62 -1.19
CA ARG A 247 -15.34 -4.23 -1.05
C ARG A 247 -15.92 -3.74 -2.37
N VAL A 248 -15.22 -2.87 -3.09
CA VAL A 248 -15.66 -2.38 -4.42
C VAL A 248 -15.88 -3.54 -5.38
N VAL A 249 -14.92 -4.45 -5.51
CA VAL A 249 -15.05 -5.62 -6.38
C VAL A 249 -16.19 -6.54 -5.93
N ALA A 250 -16.35 -6.74 -4.61
CA ALA A 250 -17.42 -7.59 -4.06
C ALA A 250 -18.82 -7.03 -4.31
N ASP A 251 -18.97 -5.72 -4.36
CA ASP A 251 -20.27 -5.06 -4.58
C ASP A 251 -20.58 -4.91 -6.08
N GLU A 252 -19.58 -4.67 -6.93
CA GLU A 252 -19.78 -4.39 -8.35
C GLU A 252 -19.67 -5.64 -9.25
N ALA A 253 -18.67 -6.49 -9.01
CA ALA A 253 -18.37 -7.64 -9.87
C ALA A 253 -17.68 -8.76 -9.08
N PRO A 254 -18.34 -9.41 -8.12
CA PRO A 254 -17.72 -10.43 -7.28
C PRO A 254 -17.18 -11.63 -8.07
N GLU A 255 -17.75 -11.92 -9.26
CA GLU A 255 -17.27 -12.93 -10.20
C GLU A 255 -15.92 -12.58 -10.83
N CYS A 256 -15.40 -11.37 -10.64
CA CYS A 256 -14.04 -10.99 -11.05
C CYS A 256 -12.98 -11.95 -10.51
N PHE A 257 -13.23 -12.54 -9.34
CA PHE A 257 -12.34 -13.52 -8.72
C PHE A 257 -12.59 -14.98 -9.17
N ALA A 258 -13.43 -15.22 -10.18
CA ALA A 258 -13.66 -16.57 -10.67
C ALA A 258 -12.35 -17.20 -11.18
N GLY A 259 -12.05 -18.41 -10.69
CA GLY A 259 -10.81 -19.14 -10.99
C GLY A 259 -9.63 -18.81 -10.08
N VAL A 260 -9.70 -17.75 -9.28
CA VAL A 260 -8.69 -17.45 -8.25
C VAL A 260 -8.86 -18.40 -7.07
N ARG A 261 -7.81 -19.11 -6.70
CA ARG A 261 -7.85 -20.03 -5.53
C ARG A 261 -7.85 -19.29 -4.20
N GLU A 262 -7.05 -18.23 -4.09
CA GLU A 262 -6.96 -17.42 -2.88
C GLU A 262 -7.02 -15.92 -3.17
N VAL A 263 -7.99 -15.25 -2.58
CA VAL A 263 -8.06 -13.79 -2.52
C VAL A 263 -7.67 -13.36 -1.12
N LEU A 264 -6.52 -12.70 -1.00
CA LEU A 264 -6.04 -12.12 0.25
C LEU A 264 -6.58 -10.70 0.38
N THR A 265 -7.04 -10.35 1.56
CA THR A 265 -7.51 -8.98 1.83
C THR A 265 -7.16 -8.54 3.25
N GLY A 266 -6.88 -7.26 3.41
CA GLY A 266 -6.47 -6.68 4.68
C GLY A 266 -6.10 -5.20 4.56
N GLY A 267 -5.31 -4.73 5.52
CA GLY A 267 -4.88 -3.33 5.57
C GLY A 267 -5.91 -2.38 6.22
N ASP A 268 -7.16 -2.80 6.34
CA ASP A 268 -8.23 -2.12 7.08
C ASP A 268 -9.28 -3.15 7.53
N VAL A 269 -10.39 -2.70 8.13
CA VAL A 269 -11.50 -3.55 8.54
C VAL A 269 -12.15 -4.18 7.29
N ILE A 270 -12.27 -5.51 7.32
CA ILE A 270 -12.81 -6.28 6.21
C ILE A 270 -14.33 -6.40 6.38
N SER A 271 -15.08 -6.09 5.33
CA SER A 271 -16.52 -6.23 5.29
C SER A 271 -16.94 -7.71 5.24
N ALA A 272 -17.66 -8.18 6.27
CA ALA A 272 -18.21 -9.53 6.28
C ALA A 272 -19.22 -9.77 5.14
N LYS A 273 -19.96 -8.72 4.76
CA LYS A 273 -20.88 -8.75 3.61
C LYS A 273 -20.12 -8.94 2.29
N ALA A 274 -19.01 -8.22 2.10
CA ALA A 274 -18.16 -8.38 0.92
C ALA A 274 -17.58 -9.80 0.82
N VAL A 275 -17.13 -10.38 1.94
CA VAL A 275 -16.69 -11.79 1.99
C VAL A 275 -17.80 -12.72 1.55
N GLN A 276 -19.03 -12.52 2.05
CA GLN A 276 -20.18 -13.33 1.68
C GLN A 276 -20.51 -13.24 0.19
N HIS A 277 -20.53 -12.03 -0.39
CA HIS A 277 -20.78 -11.81 -1.83
C HIS A 277 -19.77 -12.57 -2.70
N VAL A 278 -18.47 -12.41 -2.40
CA VAL A 278 -17.41 -13.09 -3.16
C VAL A 278 -17.53 -14.61 -3.04
N LEU A 279 -17.75 -15.16 -1.84
CA LEU A 279 -17.88 -16.62 -1.63
C LEU A 279 -19.17 -17.20 -2.21
N GLN A 280 -20.22 -16.39 -2.40
CA GLN A 280 -21.44 -16.81 -3.11
C GLN A 280 -21.21 -16.85 -4.63
N ALA A 281 -20.51 -15.85 -5.19
CA ALA A 281 -20.21 -15.80 -6.61
C ALA A 281 -19.09 -16.78 -7.02
N CYS A 282 -18.10 -16.98 -6.13
CA CYS A 282 -16.91 -17.81 -6.35
C CYS A 282 -16.74 -18.83 -5.21
N PRO A 283 -17.55 -19.90 -5.14
CA PRO A 283 -17.58 -20.82 -3.99
C PRO A 283 -16.31 -21.65 -3.79
N ASP A 284 -15.51 -21.83 -4.85
CA ASP A 284 -14.23 -22.55 -4.80
C ASP A 284 -13.07 -21.69 -4.33
N THR A 285 -13.26 -20.37 -4.24
CA THR A 285 -12.26 -19.40 -3.79
C THR A 285 -12.15 -19.42 -2.26
N VAL A 286 -10.93 -19.25 -1.78
CA VAL A 286 -10.66 -18.94 -0.37
C VAL A 286 -10.48 -17.45 -0.22
N VAL A 287 -11.28 -16.78 0.56
CA VAL A 287 -11.02 -15.41 1.01
C VAL A 287 -10.20 -15.49 2.28
N ARG A 288 -8.99 -14.94 2.26
CA ARG A 288 -8.06 -14.96 3.40
C ARG A 288 -7.91 -13.56 3.96
N ALA A 289 -8.45 -13.33 5.16
CA ALA A 289 -8.13 -12.13 5.92
C ALA A 289 -6.66 -12.18 6.33
N THR A 290 -5.93 -11.07 6.14
CA THR A 290 -4.52 -10.90 6.55
C THR A 290 -4.38 -9.65 7.39
N TYR A 291 -3.56 -9.73 8.45
CA TYR A 291 -3.25 -8.58 9.30
C TYR A 291 -1.76 -8.54 9.57
N GLY A 292 -1.21 -7.33 9.59
CA GLY A 292 0.18 -7.06 9.91
C GLY A 292 0.57 -5.60 9.71
N ALA A 293 1.88 -5.35 9.71
CA ALA A 293 2.48 -4.05 9.48
C ALA A 293 3.89 -4.22 8.90
N SER A 294 4.49 -3.13 8.42
CA SER A 294 5.86 -3.13 7.89
C SER A 294 6.87 -3.66 8.91
N GLU A 295 6.68 -3.35 10.19
CA GLU A 295 7.51 -3.79 11.30
C GLU A 295 7.51 -5.31 11.54
N MET A 296 6.67 -6.03 10.79
CA MET A 296 6.48 -7.48 10.88
C MET A 296 6.54 -8.16 9.51
N ALA A 297 7.29 -7.56 8.58
CA ALA A 297 7.46 -8.04 7.20
C ALA A 297 6.13 -8.36 6.48
N ALA A 298 5.16 -7.47 6.56
CA ALA A 298 3.81 -7.47 6.00
C ALA A 298 2.76 -8.20 6.86
N PHE A 299 2.69 -9.54 6.86
CA PHE A 299 1.62 -10.30 7.52
C PHE A 299 2.12 -11.14 8.69
N ILE A 300 1.32 -11.19 9.76
CA ILE A 300 1.59 -11.99 10.96
C ILE A 300 0.43 -12.88 11.37
N THR A 301 -0.78 -12.57 10.90
CA THR A 301 -1.94 -13.43 11.11
C THR A 301 -2.68 -13.65 9.81
N HIS A 302 -3.44 -14.73 9.77
CA HIS A 302 -4.34 -15.03 8.68
C HIS A 302 -5.61 -15.73 9.17
N SER A 303 -6.73 -15.53 8.44
CA SER A 303 -7.99 -16.21 8.67
C SER A 303 -8.60 -16.62 7.33
N PRO A 304 -8.47 -17.89 6.90
CA PRO A 304 -9.08 -18.36 5.66
C PRO A 304 -10.59 -18.58 5.85
N MET A 305 -11.39 -18.05 4.94
CA MET A 305 -12.82 -18.19 4.88
C MET A 305 -13.23 -18.90 3.59
N ARG A 306 -14.21 -19.81 3.66
CA ARG A 306 -14.68 -20.65 2.56
C ARG A 306 -16.19 -20.70 2.52
N ALA A 307 -16.77 -21.05 1.38
CA ALA A 307 -18.20 -21.37 1.29
C ALA A 307 -18.49 -22.76 1.95
N PRO A 308 -19.64 -22.95 2.62
CA PRO A 308 -20.62 -21.93 2.96
C PRO A 308 -20.10 -21.01 4.08
N TYR A 309 -20.22 -19.70 3.89
CA TYR A 309 -19.76 -18.69 4.85
C TYR A 309 -20.95 -18.14 5.66
N SER A 310 -20.88 -18.29 6.97
CA SER A 310 -21.85 -17.67 7.89
C SER A 310 -21.30 -16.33 8.34
N MET A 311 -21.99 -15.27 7.98
CA MET A 311 -21.62 -13.90 8.32
C MET A 311 -21.65 -13.68 9.84
N GLY A 312 -20.49 -13.39 10.42
CA GLY A 312 -20.36 -12.89 11.79
C GLY A 312 -20.53 -11.38 11.86
N LEU A 313 -20.48 -10.82 13.07
CA LEU A 313 -20.50 -9.36 13.27
C LEU A 313 -19.22 -8.71 12.72
N THR A 314 -18.10 -9.40 12.84
CA THR A 314 -16.78 -8.94 12.41
C THR A 314 -16.01 -10.07 11.74
N VAL A 315 -15.11 -9.72 10.82
CA VAL A 315 -14.12 -10.66 10.28
C VAL A 315 -12.91 -10.66 11.22
N PRO A 316 -12.54 -11.79 11.83
CA PRO A 316 -11.38 -11.85 12.70
C PRO A 316 -10.09 -11.66 11.87
N VAL A 317 -9.11 -10.98 12.44
CA VAL A 317 -7.78 -10.86 11.82
C VAL A 317 -7.00 -12.18 11.82
N GLY A 318 -7.44 -13.15 12.59
CA GLY A 318 -7.04 -14.54 12.47
C GLY A 318 -6.10 -15.05 13.56
N ARG A 319 -5.36 -16.10 13.21
CA ARG A 319 -4.36 -16.74 14.07
C ARG A 319 -2.96 -16.33 13.62
N GLY A 320 -2.00 -16.42 14.55
CA GLY A 320 -0.60 -16.22 14.25
C GLY A 320 -0.10 -17.17 13.15
N MET A 321 0.66 -16.63 12.23
CA MET A 321 1.43 -17.39 11.26
C MET A 321 2.61 -18.10 11.94
N ASP A 322 3.36 -18.93 11.21
CA ASP A 322 4.47 -19.72 11.78
C ASP A 322 5.47 -18.84 12.54
N ASN A 323 5.97 -19.35 13.67
CA ASN A 323 6.94 -18.67 14.55
C ASN A 323 6.50 -17.26 15.03
N THR A 324 5.19 -16.96 15.01
CA THR A 324 4.62 -15.73 15.54
C THR A 324 3.94 -15.97 16.88
N ARG A 325 4.29 -15.18 17.87
CA ARG A 325 3.61 -15.15 19.18
C ARG A 325 2.83 -13.87 19.29
N LEU A 326 1.55 -14.00 19.63
CA LEU A 326 0.61 -12.89 19.81
C LEU A 326 0.30 -12.77 21.30
N HIS A 327 0.53 -11.61 21.87
CA HIS A 327 0.24 -11.35 23.27
C HIS A 327 -0.79 -10.21 23.35
N VAL A 328 -1.92 -10.47 24.04
CA VAL A 328 -2.91 -9.45 24.38
C VAL A 328 -2.67 -9.06 25.83
N LEU A 329 -2.17 -7.84 26.06
CA LEU A 329 -1.64 -7.42 27.34
C LEU A 329 -2.35 -6.18 27.89
N ASP A 330 -2.34 -6.07 29.22
CA ASP A 330 -2.76 -4.85 29.93
C ASP A 330 -1.63 -3.79 29.96
N GLU A 331 -1.89 -2.64 30.57
CA GLU A 331 -0.93 -1.56 30.73
C GLU A 331 0.35 -1.93 31.54
N HIS A 332 0.29 -3.03 32.30
CA HIS A 332 1.40 -3.58 33.08
C HIS A 332 2.10 -4.76 32.40
N LEU A 333 1.84 -4.98 31.10
CA LEU A 333 2.35 -6.10 30.31
C LEU A 333 1.95 -7.49 30.84
N ARG A 334 0.80 -7.61 31.51
CA ARG A 334 0.26 -8.91 31.97
C ARG A 334 -0.73 -9.46 30.93
N PRO A 335 -0.68 -10.76 30.64
CA PRO A 335 -1.61 -11.39 29.72
C PRO A 335 -3.07 -11.27 30.20
N LEU A 336 -3.94 -10.89 29.27
CA LEU A 336 -5.38 -10.83 29.52
C LEU A 336 -6.06 -12.15 29.13
N PRO A 337 -7.10 -12.55 29.87
CA PRO A 337 -7.89 -13.73 29.51
C PRO A 337 -8.66 -13.52 28.19
N ALA A 338 -9.05 -14.64 27.55
CA ALA A 338 -9.87 -14.60 26.36
C ALA A 338 -11.18 -13.84 26.61
N GLY A 339 -11.56 -12.98 25.66
CA GLY A 339 -12.74 -12.13 25.74
C GLY A 339 -12.46 -10.71 26.22
N GLU A 340 -11.35 -10.46 26.88
CA GLU A 340 -10.96 -9.11 27.31
C GLU A 340 -10.21 -8.35 26.21
N VAL A 341 -10.34 -7.01 26.22
CA VAL A 341 -9.69 -6.11 25.26
C VAL A 341 -8.37 -5.62 25.85
N GLY A 342 -7.30 -5.74 25.09
CA GLY A 342 -5.98 -5.25 25.46
C GLY A 342 -5.11 -4.85 24.29
N ASP A 343 -3.92 -4.35 24.56
CA ASP A 343 -2.95 -3.97 23.57
C ASP A 343 -2.30 -5.22 22.94
N LEU A 344 -2.21 -5.24 21.60
CA LEU A 344 -1.54 -6.32 20.88
C LEU A 344 -0.04 -6.10 20.83
N TYR A 345 0.70 -7.09 21.32
CA TYR A 345 2.14 -7.21 21.16
C TYR A 345 2.46 -8.45 20.33
N VAL A 346 3.46 -8.34 19.48
CA VAL A 346 3.87 -9.41 18.56
C VAL A 346 5.33 -9.72 18.74
N ALA A 347 5.67 -11.01 18.86
CA ALA A 347 7.02 -11.50 18.92
C ALA A 347 7.24 -12.62 17.91
N GLY A 348 8.47 -12.82 17.46
CA GLY A 348 8.84 -13.90 16.53
C GLY A 348 9.88 -13.48 15.51
N ASP A 349 10.15 -14.39 14.58
CA ASP A 349 11.24 -14.27 13.60
C ASP A 349 11.02 -13.20 12.53
N ARG A 350 9.76 -12.74 12.35
CA ARG A 350 9.39 -11.72 11.33
C ARG A 350 9.55 -10.28 11.79
N LEU A 351 9.90 -10.07 13.06
CA LEU A 351 10.11 -8.71 13.54
C LEU A 351 11.22 -8.03 12.76
N ALA A 352 10.96 -6.80 12.31
CA ALA A 352 11.97 -5.92 11.76
C ALA A 352 13.11 -5.72 12.77
N ARG A 353 14.30 -5.39 12.29
CA ARG A 353 15.42 -5.00 13.15
C ARG A 353 15.03 -3.78 13.99
N GLY A 354 14.22 -2.89 13.44
CA GLY A 354 13.71 -1.67 14.03
C GLY A 354 13.53 -0.59 12.97
N TYR A 355 13.47 0.66 13.42
CA TYR A 355 13.43 1.79 12.51
C TYR A 355 14.85 2.22 12.12
N TYR A 356 15.10 2.33 10.82
CA TYR A 356 16.40 2.61 10.25
C TYR A 356 16.97 3.94 10.76
N ARG A 357 18.13 3.90 11.42
CA ARG A 357 18.80 5.05 12.04
C ARG A 357 17.97 5.83 13.07
N ARG A 358 16.94 5.18 13.67
CA ARG A 358 16.05 5.79 14.69
C ARG A 358 16.01 4.91 15.96
N SER A 359 17.12 4.84 16.69
CA SER A 359 17.27 3.96 17.86
C SER A 359 16.30 4.29 19.01
N GLY A 360 16.00 5.57 19.26
CA GLY A 360 15.06 5.98 20.31
C GLY A 360 13.66 5.42 20.07
N VAL A 361 13.07 5.69 18.90
CA VAL A 361 11.74 5.18 18.53
C VAL A 361 11.75 3.65 18.44
N THR A 362 12.86 3.06 18.00
CA THR A 362 13.01 1.60 18.01
C THR A 362 12.87 1.04 19.42
N ALA A 363 13.53 1.63 20.42
CA ALA A 363 13.47 1.16 21.80
C ALA A 363 12.07 1.34 22.43
N GLU A 364 11.30 2.33 22.00
CA GLU A 364 9.93 2.57 22.47
C GLU A 364 8.93 1.53 21.94
N ARG A 365 9.14 1.04 20.71
CA ARG A 365 8.20 0.16 20.02
C ARG A 365 8.62 -1.32 20.06
N PHE A 366 9.92 -1.60 20.01
CA PHE A 366 10.48 -2.96 20.08
C PHE A 366 11.04 -3.20 21.47
N VAL A 367 10.15 -3.57 22.38
CA VAL A 367 10.44 -3.76 23.81
C VAL A 367 10.90 -5.20 24.10
N ALA A 368 11.47 -5.43 25.27
CA ALA A 368 11.83 -6.79 25.70
C ALA A 368 10.59 -7.68 25.80
N ASP A 369 10.68 -8.93 25.33
CA ASP A 369 9.64 -9.95 25.47
C ASP A 369 9.80 -10.65 26.84
N PRO A 370 8.96 -10.38 27.85
CA PRO A 370 9.06 -11.00 29.16
C PRO A 370 8.67 -12.48 29.19
N PHE A 371 8.06 -12.98 28.08
CA PHE A 371 7.62 -14.36 27.96
C PHE A 371 8.64 -15.25 27.24
N ALA A 372 9.69 -14.64 26.67
CA ALA A 372 10.77 -15.36 26.01
C ALA A 372 11.89 -15.74 26.98
N ARG A 373 12.56 -16.89 26.72
CA ARG A 373 13.66 -17.37 27.58
C ARG A 373 14.99 -16.63 27.36
N THR A 374 15.15 -15.91 26.25
CA THR A 374 16.46 -15.37 25.80
C THR A 374 16.31 -14.00 25.17
N GLY A 375 16.25 -12.91 25.93
CA GLY A 375 16.45 -11.55 25.43
C GLY A 375 15.79 -11.16 24.11
N GLN A 376 14.75 -11.86 23.70
CA GLN A 376 13.97 -11.58 22.49
C GLN A 376 13.15 -10.31 22.69
N ARG A 377 12.71 -9.73 21.58
CA ARG A 377 11.88 -8.53 21.58
C ARG A 377 10.48 -8.86 21.11
N MET A 378 9.54 -8.01 21.54
CA MET A 378 8.19 -7.94 20.99
C MET A 378 7.93 -6.53 20.49
N TYR A 379 7.10 -6.41 19.46
CA TYR A 379 6.69 -5.15 18.88
C TYR A 379 5.32 -4.74 19.42
N ARG A 380 5.24 -3.50 19.93
CA ARG A 380 3.98 -2.88 20.35
C ARG A 380 3.27 -2.32 19.13
N THR A 381 2.17 -2.97 18.70
CA THR A 381 1.46 -2.59 17.47
C THR A 381 0.70 -1.26 17.59
N GLY A 382 0.24 -0.92 18.79
CA GLY A 382 -0.70 0.17 19.04
C GLY A 382 -2.15 -0.20 18.68
N ASP A 383 -2.42 -1.45 18.35
CA ASP A 383 -3.77 -1.95 18.08
C ASP A 383 -4.37 -2.57 19.35
N GLN A 384 -5.62 -2.27 19.61
CA GLN A 384 -6.43 -2.91 20.62
C GLN A 384 -7.19 -4.09 20.01
N VAL A 385 -7.06 -5.22 20.64
CA VAL A 385 -7.63 -6.48 20.15
C VAL A 385 -8.28 -7.26 21.28
N ARG A 386 -9.07 -8.25 20.88
CA ARG A 386 -9.63 -9.26 21.78
C ARG A 386 -9.24 -10.65 21.26
N MET A 387 -8.72 -11.48 22.15
CA MET A 387 -8.53 -12.90 21.83
C MET A 387 -9.82 -13.66 22.12
N ARG A 388 -10.37 -14.33 21.13
CA ARG A 388 -11.55 -15.17 21.27
C ARG A 388 -11.20 -16.49 21.98
N HIS A 389 -12.21 -17.20 22.49
CA HIS A 389 -12.03 -18.51 23.13
C HIS A 389 -11.51 -19.59 22.15
N ASP A 390 -11.72 -19.42 20.84
CA ASP A 390 -11.20 -20.30 19.79
C ASP A 390 -9.77 -19.92 19.33
N GLY A 391 -9.16 -18.93 19.99
CA GLY A 391 -7.80 -18.48 19.72
C GLY A 391 -7.66 -17.52 18.53
N LEU A 392 -8.78 -17.09 17.92
CA LEU A 392 -8.76 -16.03 16.90
C LEU A 392 -8.63 -14.66 17.54
N ILE A 393 -7.90 -13.77 16.89
CA ILE A 393 -7.80 -12.35 17.26
C ILE A 393 -8.88 -11.55 16.53
N GLU A 394 -9.61 -10.72 17.26
CA GLU A 394 -10.51 -9.71 16.74
C GLU A 394 -9.93 -8.32 16.95
N PHE A 395 -9.93 -7.52 15.90
CA PHE A 395 -9.56 -6.11 15.98
C PHE A 395 -10.70 -5.31 16.60
N VAL A 396 -10.38 -4.46 17.59
CA VAL A 396 -11.36 -3.63 18.31
C VAL A 396 -11.15 -2.15 17.99
N GLY A 397 -9.89 -1.70 17.87
CA GLY A 397 -9.57 -0.30 17.62
C GLY A 397 -8.08 -0.02 17.64
N ARG A 398 -7.72 1.26 17.70
CA ARG A 398 -6.33 1.72 17.86
C ARG A 398 -6.19 2.64 19.07
N SER A 399 -5.07 2.47 19.76
CA SER A 399 -4.62 3.42 20.76
C SER A 399 -3.76 4.49 20.05
N GLY A 400 -4.28 5.74 19.96
CA GLY A 400 -3.55 6.87 19.37
C GLY A 400 -4.15 7.43 18.08
N ASP A 401 -3.41 8.36 17.47
CA ASP A 401 -3.86 9.18 16.33
C ASP A 401 -3.55 8.56 14.96
N GLN A 402 -3.08 7.33 14.91
CA GLN A 402 -2.81 6.62 13.68
C GLN A 402 -4.09 6.07 13.08
N VAL A 403 -4.27 6.28 11.79
CA VAL A 403 -5.45 5.82 11.05
C VAL A 403 -5.06 5.00 9.82
N LYS A 404 -5.99 4.23 9.31
CA LYS A 404 -5.89 3.62 7.98
C LYS A 404 -6.77 4.41 7.02
N ILE A 405 -6.18 4.85 5.91
CA ILE A 405 -6.86 5.56 4.83
C ILE A 405 -6.65 4.74 3.56
N ARG A 406 -7.70 4.15 3.04
CA ARG A 406 -7.63 3.28 1.83
C ARG A 406 -6.60 2.15 1.93
N GLY A 407 -6.39 1.64 3.15
CA GLY A 407 -5.37 0.62 3.43
C GLY A 407 -3.97 1.16 3.68
N TYR A 408 -3.73 2.46 3.47
CA TYR A 408 -2.47 3.11 3.82
C TYR A 408 -2.47 3.52 5.29
N ARG A 409 -1.34 3.30 5.95
CA ARG A 409 -1.11 3.74 7.31
C ARG A 409 -0.77 5.23 7.30
N VAL A 410 -1.57 6.04 7.98
CA VAL A 410 -1.40 7.49 8.08
C VAL A 410 -1.29 7.90 9.55
N GLU A 411 -0.23 8.61 9.87
CA GLU A 411 -0.09 9.31 11.15
C GLU A 411 -0.60 10.74 10.97
N LEU A 412 -1.65 11.11 11.71
CA LEU A 412 -2.24 12.44 11.60
C LEU A 412 -1.23 13.53 11.93
N ALA A 413 -0.31 13.26 12.86
CA ALA A 413 0.77 14.18 13.24
C ALA A 413 1.72 14.53 12.09
N GLU A 414 1.97 13.61 11.12
CA GLU A 414 2.76 13.91 9.94
C GLU A 414 2.04 14.91 9.05
N VAL A 415 0.74 14.72 8.83
CA VAL A 415 -0.08 15.65 8.03
C VAL A 415 -0.13 17.03 8.71
N GLU A 416 -0.40 17.06 10.02
CA GLU A 416 -0.41 18.28 10.82
C GLU A 416 0.95 19.02 10.75
N SER A 417 2.06 18.30 10.86
CA SER A 417 3.42 18.86 10.79
C SER A 417 3.73 19.51 9.43
N VAL A 418 3.27 18.91 8.34
CA VAL A 418 3.45 19.48 7.00
C VAL A 418 2.58 20.73 6.82
N LEU A 419 1.30 20.67 7.18
CA LEU A 419 0.39 21.81 7.08
C LEU A 419 0.82 22.98 7.95
N ALA A 420 1.35 22.72 9.16
CA ALA A 420 1.82 23.76 10.07
C ALA A 420 3.01 24.57 9.51
N ARG A 421 3.70 24.10 8.47
CA ARG A 421 4.76 24.87 7.80
C ARG A 421 4.23 25.91 6.82
N TYR A 422 2.93 25.86 6.50
CA TYR A 422 2.31 26.86 5.63
C TYR A 422 2.21 28.22 6.37
N HIS A 423 2.66 29.27 5.70
CA HIS A 423 2.62 30.63 6.24
C HIS A 423 1.18 31.11 6.43
N GLY A 424 0.87 31.67 7.58
CA GLY A 424 -0.45 32.20 7.88
C GLY A 424 -1.34 31.31 8.71
N LEU A 425 -0.91 30.10 9.09
CA LEU A 425 -1.60 29.27 10.07
C LEU A 425 -1.11 29.53 11.50
N ALA A 426 -2.05 29.73 12.42
CA ALA A 426 -1.81 29.72 13.86
C ALA A 426 -1.89 28.29 14.42
N HIS A 427 -2.92 27.55 14.01
CA HIS A 427 -3.15 26.18 14.46
C HIS A 427 -3.70 25.31 13.34
N VAL A 428 -3.37 24.05 13.38
CA VAL A 428 -3.93 23.01 12.53
C VAL A 428 -4.19 21.73 13.33
N VAL A 429 -5.31 21.09 13.09
CA VAL A 429 -5.66 19.78 13.62
C VAL A 429 -6.25 18.94 12.50
N VAL A 430 -5.75 17.72 12.36
CA VAL A 430 -6.26 16.77 11.36
C VAL A 430 -6.99 15.65 12.08
N VAL A 431 -8.16 15.29 11.57
CA VAL A 431 -8.93 14.16 12.07
C VAL A 431 -9.31 13.23 10.91
N ALA A 432 -9.45 11.95 11.19
CA ALA A 432 -10.09 11.03 10.29
C ALA A 432 -11.56 10.88 10.68
N ARG A 433 -12.46 11.16 9.73
CA ARG A 433 -13.89 10.93 9.92
C ARG A 433 -14.35 9.78 9.05
N GLU A 434 -15.21 8.97 9.61
CA GLU A 434 -15.88 7.90 8.89
C GLU A 434 -17.04 8.50 8.09
N VAL A 435 -17.06 8.23 6.80
CA VAL A 435 -18.18 8.57 5.90
C VAL A 435 -19.03 7.33 5.66
N GLU A 436 -20.10 7.47 4.88
CA GLU A 436 -20.96 6.34 4.52
C GLU A 436 -20.12 5.16 4.03
N ASP A 437 -20.54 3.94 4.36
CA ASP A 437 -19.85 2.68 4.06
C ASP A 437 -18.55 2.38 4.86
N GLY A 438 -18.25 3.12 5.91
CA GLY A 438 -17.08 2.85 6.78
C GLY A 438 -15.75 3.30 6.21
N GLU A 439 -15.74 4.08 5.13
CA GLU A 439 -14.54 4.76 4.64
C GLU A 439 -14.14 5.90 5.57
N LYS A 440 -12.82 6.12 5.70
CA LYS A 440 -12.27 7.23 6.48
C LYS A 440 -11.66 8.27 5.57
N ARG A 441 -11.96 9.54 5.86
CA ARG A 441 -11.39 10.71 5.17
C ARG A 441 -10.64 11.59 6.15
N LEU A 442 -9.56 12.20 5.67
CA LEU A 442 -8.82 13.19 6.42
C LEU A 442 -9.48 14.57 6.25
N ILE A 443 -9.72 15.25 7.37
CA ILE A 443 -10.24 16.60 7.41
C ILE A 443 -9.27 17.45 8.21
N ALA A 444 -8.79 18.56 7.64
CA ALA A 444 -7.94 19.53 8.31
C ALA A 444 -8.78 20.70 8.83
N TYR A 445 -8.69 20.97 10.12
CA TYR A 445 -9.25 22.16 10.76
C TYR A 445 -8.12 23.15 11.00
N VAL A 446 -8.26 24.34 10.43
CA VAL A 446 -7.21 25.35 10.40
C VAL A 446 -7.67 26.67 11.02
N VAL A 447 -6.77 27.31 11.75
CA VAL A 447 -6.98 28.64 12.34
C VAL A 447 -5.94 29.58 11.73
N ALA A 448 -6.40 30.69 11.17
CA ALA A 448 -5.54 31.71 10.59
C ALA A 448 -4.71 32.43 11.68
N GLN A 449 -3.47 32.78 11.38
CA GLN A 449 -2.66 33.66 12.23
C GLN A 449 -3.14 35.11 12.13
N ALA A 450 -3.53 35.55 10.93
CA ALA A 450 -4.13 36.86 10.68
C ALA A 450 -4.94 36.81 9.36
N GLY A 451 -6.12 37.41 9.33
CA GLY A 451 -6.96 37.43 8.13
C GLY A 451 -7.65 36.09 7.83
N GLN A 452 -7.66 35.70 6.57
CA GLN A 452 -8.24 34.45 6.09
C GLN A 452 -7.14 33.53 5.53
N VAL A 453 -7.34 32.23 5.65
CA VAL A 453 -6.49 31.21 5.03
C VAL A 453 -6.97 31.00 3.59
N ASP A 454 -6.06 31.08 2.64
CA ASP A 454 -6.32 30.61 1.28
C ASP A 454 -6.25 29.07 1.28
N VAL A 455 -7.43 28.45 1.18
CA VAL A 455 -7.58 26.99 1.22
C VAL A 455 -6.97 26.33 -0.02
N ASP A 456 -7.02 26.98 -1.18
CA ASP A 456 -6.49 26.43 -2.42
C ASP A 456 -4.96 26.43 -2.40
N GLU A 457 -4.35 27.52 -1.93
CA GLU A 457 -2.89 27.55 -1.72
C GLU A 457 -2.44 26.56 -0.64
N LEU A 458 -3.20 26.40 0.45
CA LEU A 458 -2.90 25.42 1.49
C LEU A 458 -3.00 23.97 0.97
N ARG A 459 -3.99 23.69 0.13
CA ARG A 459 -4.15 22.40 -0.55
C ARG A 459 -2.98 22.14 -1.51
N ALA A 460 -2.57 23.14 -2.28
CA ALA A 460 -1.42 23.05 -3.17
C ALA A 460 -0.13 22.74 -2.38
N HIS A 461 0.08 23.45 -1.26
CA HIS A 461 1.20 23.18 -0.35
C HIS A 461 1.19 21.73 0.18
N ALA A 462 0.03 21.23 0.60
CA ALA A 462 -0.11 19.85 1.05
C ALA A 462 0.22 18.86 -0.08
N THR A 463 -0.26 19.10 -1.29
CA THR A 463 -0.05 18.23 -2.47
C THR A 463 1.41 18.20 -2.92
N GLU A 464 2.14 19.29 -2.74
CA GLU A 464 3.57 19.36 -3.05
C GLU A 464 4.43 18.49 -2.11
N LEU A 465 4.00 18.29 -0.86
CA LEU A 465 4.81 17.66 0.19
C LEU A 465 4.31 16.28 0.63
N LEU A 466 3.00 16.02 0.50
CA LEU A 466 2.36 14.79 0.97
C LEU A 466 1.96 13.89 -0.20
N PRO A 467 2.02 12.55 -0.01
CA PRO A 467 1.35 11.62 -0.91
C PRO A 467 -0.15 11.91 -0.98
N GLU A 468 -0.79 11.63 -2.12
CA GLU A 468 -2.21 11.89 -2.36
C GLU A 468 -3.13 11.36 -1.24
N TYR A 469 -2.88 10.14 -0.74
CA TYR A 469 -3.69 9.54 0.32
C TYR A 469 -3.55 10.20 1.71
N MET A 470 -2.58 11.11 1.87
CA MET A 470 -2.35 11.92 3.07
C MET A 470 -2.85 13.36 2.94
N VAL A 471 -3.20 13.80 1.74
CA VAL A 471 -3.77 15.15 1.53
C VAL A 471 -5.20 15.16 2.08
N PRO A 472 -5.54 16.10 3.00
CA PRO A 472 -6.91 16.20 3.51
C PRO A 472 -7.92 16.43 2.39
N SER A 473 -9.02 15.67 2.40
CA SER A 473 -10.11 15.82 1.45
C SER A 473 -10.88 17.14 1.67
N ALA A 474 -10.93 17.60 2.93
CA ALA A 474 -11.57 18.88 3.29
C ALA A 474 -10.68 19.72 4.20
N PHE A 475 -10.75 21.03 4.02
CA PHE A 475 -10.13 22.05 4.89
C PHE A 475 -11.24 22.93 5.46
N VAL A 476 -11.33 22.99 6.79
CA VAL A 476 -12.36 23.75 7.50
C VAL A 476 -11.69 24.87 8.28
N THR A 477 -11.99 26.13 7.93
CA THR A 477 -11.46 27.28 8.63
C THR A 477 -12.29 27.57 9.87
N LEU A 478 -11.62 27.77 11.01
CA LEU A 478 -12.24 28.09 12.29
C LEU A 478 -11.62 29.39 12.85
N ASP A 479 -12.42 30.13 13.61
CA ASP A 479 -11.90 31.28 14.37
C ASP A 479 -10.99 30.83 15.52
N SER A 480 -11.27 29.68 16.13
CA SER A 480 -10.46 29.05 17.17
C SER A 480 -10.76 27.55 17.25
N LEU A 481 -9.75 26.78 17.70
CA LEU A 481 -9.97 25.36 18.00
C LEU A 481 -10.81 25.20 19.27
N PRO A 482 -11.82 24.31 19.28
CA PRO A 482 -12.53 23.97 20.50
C PRO A 482 -11.59 23.23 21.46
N LEU A 483 -11.60 23.65 22.74
CA LEU A 483 -10.75 23.08 23.77
C LEU A 483 -11.59 22.42 24.86
N THR A 484 -11.09 21.31 25.38
CA THR A 484 -11.61 20.69 26.61
C THR A 484 -11.28 21.58 27.83
N PRO A 485 -11.92 21.38 29.00
CA PRO A 485 -11.61 22.11 30.20
C PRO A 485 -10.12 22.06 30.64
N ASN A 486 -9.40 21.03 30.18
CA ASN A 486 -7.98 20.83 30.46
C ASN A 486 -7.05 21.45 29.39
N GLY A 487 -7.58 22.25 28.47
CA GLY A 487 -6.82 22.94 27.43
C GLY A 487 -6.37 22.06 26.24
N LYS A 488 -6.86 20.82 26.12
CA LYS A 488 -6.62 19.96 24.95
C LYS A 488 -7.68 20.21 23.89
N VAL A 489 -7.33 20.00 22.63
CA VAL A 489 -8.30 20.07 21.52
C VAL A 489 -9.45 19.08 21.74
N ASP A 490 -10.68 19.58 21.71
CA ASP A 490 -11.89 18.76 21.75
C ASP A 490 -12.28 18.33 20.32
N ARG A 491 -11.70 17.19 19.90
CA ARG A 491 -11.96 16.64 18.54
C ARG A 491 -13.44 16.30 18.31
N LYS A 492 -14.24 16.08 19.37
CA LYS A 492 -15.68 15.77 19.25
C LYS A 492 -16.51 17.02 18.97
N ALA A 493 -16.03 18.17 19.41
CA ALA A 493 -16.69 19.46 19.19
C ALA A 493 -16.32 20.12 17.84
N LEU A 494 -15.45 19.52 17.05
CA LEU A 494 -15.13 19.99 15.71
C LEU A 494 -16.35 19.83 14.79
N PRO A 495 -16.75 20.88 14.01
CA PRO A 495 -17.92 20.83 13.15
C PRO A 495 -17.76 19.82 12.02
N GLU A 496 -18.88 19.34 11.48
CA GLU A 496 -18.86 18.59 10.23
C GLU A 496 -18.45 19.50 9.07
N PRO A 497 -17.63 19.00 8.10
CA PRO A 497 -17.31 19.77 6.91
C PRO A 497 -18.59 19.98 6.10
N VAL A 498 -18.87 21.23 5.78
CA VAL A 498 -19.99 21.55 4.88
C VAL A 498 -19.45 21.45 3.45
N VAL A 499 -19.99 20.52 2.68
CA VAL A 499 -19.74 20.47 1.24
C VAL A 499 -20.60 21.56 0.59
N GLU A 500 -20.03 22.73 0.39
CA GLU A 500 -20.71 23.77 -0.38
C GLU A 500 -20.70 23.36 -1.85
N ALA A 501 -21.89 23.17 -2.43
CA ALA A 501 -22.00 23.09 -3.87
C ALA A 501 -21.43 24.37 -4.48
N SER A 502 -20.64 24.23 -5.54
CA SER A 502 -20.01 25.37 -6.22
C SER A 502 -20.97 26.58 -6.35
N ALA A 503 -20.48 27.75 -5.98
CA ALA A 503 -21.23 29.01 -6.14
C ALA A 503 -21.64 29.27 -7.61
N ASN A 504 -20.99 28.60 -8.57
CA ASN A 504 -21.17 28.73 -10.01
C ASN A 504 -21.82 27.49 -10.64
N TYR A 505 -22.94 27.01 -10.07
CA TYR A 505 -23.64 25.84 -10.63
C TYR A 505 -24.05 26.09 -12.10
N ARG A 506 -23.47 25.34 -13.03
CA ARG A 506 -23.87 25.27 -14.43
C ARG A 506 -24.64 23.97 -14.69
N ALA A 507 -25.92 24.13 -15.05
CA ALA A 507 -26.82 22.99 -15.28
C ALA A 507 -26.43 22.20 -16.54
N PRO A 508 -26.68 20.86 -16.56
CA PRO A 508 -26.52 20.04 -17.76
C PRO A 508 -27.40 20.53 -18.91
N GLN A 509 -26.91 20.41 -20.13
CA GLN A 509 -27.57 20.90 -21.36
C GLN A 509 -27.97 19.76 -22.30
N THR A 510 -27.45 18.53 -22.08
CA THR A 510 -27.76 17.36 -22.90
C THR A 510 -28.12 16.18 -22.00
N ALA A 511 -28.88 15.21 -22.54
CA ALA A 511 -29.26 14.00 -21.81
C ALA A 511 -28.05 13.25 -21.27
N ARG A 512 -26.91 13.21 -22.00
CA ARG A 512 -25.68 12.57 -21.51
C ARG A 512 -25.09 13.34 -20.33
N GLN A 513 -25.06 14.67 -20.39
CA GLN A 513 -24.61 15.50 -19.26
C GLN A 513 -25.51 15.34 -18.03
N GLU A 514 -26.84 15.20 -18.21
CA GLU A 514 -27.76 14.91 -17.11
C GLU A 514 -27.44 13.58 -16.43
N ILE A 515 -27.17 12.54 -17.22
CA ILE A 515 -26.75 11.23 -16.70
C ILE A 515 -25.43 11.35 -15.95
N LEU A 516 -24.42 12.01 -16.52
CA LEU A 516 -23.12 12.18 -15.88
C LEU A 516 -23.23 12.99 -14.57
N CYS A 517 -23.96 14.13 -14.56
CA CYS A 517 -24.20 14.90 -13.34
C CYS A 517 -24.90 14.04 -12.26
N SER A 518 -25.86 13.21 -12.65
CA SER A 518 -26.55 12.31 -11.72
C SER A 518 -25.62 11.24 -11.14
N LEU A 519 -24.78 10.61 -11.99
CA LEU A 519 -23.82 9.61 -11.55
C LEU A 519 -22.73 10.20 -10.63
N PHE A 520 -22.21 11.39 -10.96
CA PHE A 520 -21.29 12.12 -10.09
C PHE A 520 -21.95 12.40 -8.73
N ALA A 521 -23.19 12.92 -8.72
CA ALA A 521 -23.90 13.22 -7.48
C ALA A 521 -24.15 11.96 -6.63
N GLU A 522 -24.54 10.85 -7.27
CA GLU A 522 -24.78 9.56 -6.63
C GLU A 522 -23.51 9.00 -5.99
N VAL A 523 -22.40 8.97 -6.76
CA VAL A 523 -21.12 8.43 -6.29
C VAL A 523 -20.48 9.31 -5.22
N LEU A 524 -20.62 10.64 -5.33
CA LEU A 524 -20.05 11.61 -4.38
C LEU A 524 -20.92 11.77 -3.11
N GLY A 525 -22.18 11.30 -3.12
CA GLY A 525 -23.11 11.46 -2.00
C GLY A 525 -23.56 12.91 -1.82
N VAL A 526 -23.57 13.72 -2.90
CA VAL A 526 -23.96 15.14 -2.85
C VAL A 526 -25.34 15.35 -3.49
N PRO A 527 -26.10 16.38 -3.08
CA PRO A 527 -27.46 16.60 -3.61
C PRO A 527 -27.52 16.87 -5.11
N ARG A 528 -26.48 17.48 -5.69
CA ARG A 528 -26.37 17.79 -7.13
C ARG A 528 -24.94 18.12 -7.51
N VAL A 529 -24.61 17.92 -8.81
CA VAL A 529 -23.34 18.30 -9.43
C VAL A 529 -23.62 19.09 -10.70
N GLY A 530 -22.90 20.18 -10.92
CA GLY A 530 -22.93 20.99 -12.14
C GLY A 530 -21.87 20.58 -13.15
N LEU A 531 -21.91 21.18 -14.35
CA LEU A 531 -20.98 20.84 -15.43
C LEU A 531 -19.52 21.17 -15.13
N ASP A 532 -19.27 22.21 -14.34
CA ASP A 532 -17.92 22.71 -14.03
C ASP A 532 -17.41 22.27 -12.65
N ASP A 533 -18.24 21.52 -11.92
CA ASP A 533 -17.83 20.98 -10.63
C ASP A 533 -16.81 19.85 -10.85
N SER A 534 -15.63 19.99 -10.23
CA SER A 534 -14.59 18.97 -10.27
C SER A 534 -14.95 17.83 -9.33
N PHE A 535 -14.79 16.60 -9.81
CA PHE A 535 -14.96 15.37 -9.01
C PHE A 535 -14.14 15.41 -7.72
N PHE A 536 -12.88 15.88 -7.83
CA PHE A 536 -11.95 15.92 -6.71
C PHE A 536 -12.21 17.08 -5.74
N ASP A 537 -12.69 18.23 -6.24
CA ASP A 537 -13.07 19.36 -5.39
C ASP A 537 -14.34 19.07 -4.59
N LEU A 538 -15.23 18.22 -5.13
CA LEU A 538 -16.37 17.65 -4.42
C LEU A 538 -16.00 16.42 -3.57
N HIS A 539 -14.72 16.31 -3.22
CA HIS A 539 -14.17 15.24 -2.37
C HIS A 539 -14.24 13.83 -2.97
N GLY A 540 -14.30 13.72 -4.30
CA GLY A 540 -14.17 12.46 -5.02
C GLY A 540 -12.78 11.86 -4.85
N GLU A 541 -12.71 10.53 -4.75
CA GLU A 541 -11.49 9.78 -4.47
C GLU A 541 -11.31 8.63 -5.47
N SER A 542 -10.11 8.04 -5.49
CA SER A 542 -9.76 6.98 -6.46
C SER A 542 -10.74 5.79 -6.47
N LEU A 543 -11.21 5.33 -5.30
CA LEU A 543 -12.21 4.24 -5.23
C LEU A 543 -13.58 4.70 -5.73
N MET A 544 -13.95 5.94 -5.48
CA MET A 544 -15.18 6.54 -6.02
C MET A 544 -15.07 6.74 -7.53
N ALA A 545 -13.89 7.12 -8.04
CA ALA A 545 -13.65 7.20 -9.49
C ALA A 545 -13.82 5.84 -10.17
N MET A 546 -13.39 4.74 -9.53
CA MET A 546 -13.63 3.37 -10.02
C MET A 546 -15.13 3.05 -10.09
N ARG A 547 -15.89 3.36 -9.02
CA ARG A 547 -17.35 3.21 -9.00
C ARG A 547 -18.02 4.07 -10.09
N LEU A 548 -17.55 5.30 -10.26
CA LEU A 548 -18.07 6.21 -11.29
C LEU A 548 -17.86 5.63 -12.69
N VAL A 549 -16.67 5.13 -12.98
CA VAL A 549 -16.34 4.47 -14.27
C VAL A 549 -17.25 3.27 -14.53
N SER A 550 -17.42 2.39 -13.53
CA SER A 550 -18.34 1.24 -13.61
C SER A 550 -19.78 1.70 -13.89
N SER A 551 -20.26 2.68 -13.13
CA SER A 551 -21.63 3.22 -13.29
C SER A 551 -21.85 3.89 -14.66
N ILE A 552 -20.83 4.57 -15.19
CA ILE A 552 -20.86 5.16 -16.54
C ILE A 552 -20.93 4.05 -17.60
N GLN A 553 -20.14 3.01 -17.46
CA GLN A 553 -20.14 1.86 -18.38
C GLN A 553 -21.52 1.19 -18.41
N ASP A 554 -22.12 0.95 -17.23
CA ASP A 554 -23.44 0.32 -17.11
C ASP A 554 -24.56 1.18 -17.71
N ARG A 555 -24.53 2.51 -17.49
CA ARG A 555 -25.60 3.42 -17.93
C ARG A 555 -25.46 3.89 -19.37
N LEU A 556 -24.24 4.10 -19.85
CA LEU A 556 -23.95 4.67 -21.15
C LEU A 556 -23.34 3.67 -22.13
N SER A 557 -22.95 2.47 -21.68
CA SER A 557 -22.25 1.44 -22.45
C SER A 557 -20.95 1.98 -23.10
N ILE A 558 -20.23 2.85 -22.38
CA ILE A 558 -18.98 3.47 -22.81
C ILE A 558 -17.88 2.96 -21.90
N GLU A 559 -16.85 2.36 -22.47
CA GLU A 559 -15.65 1.96 -21.73
C GLU A 559 -14.79 3.19 -21.43
N LEU A 560 -14.49 3.39 -20.16
CA LEU A 560 -13.61 4.41 -19.63
C LEU A 560 -12.55 3.77 -18.74
N LEU A 561 -11.40 4.41 -18.67
CA LEU A 561 -10.37 4.10 -17.68
C LEU A 561 -10.51 5.04 -16.47
N VAL A 562 -10.10 4.58 -15.32
CA VAL A 562 -10.08 5.44 -14.12
C VAL A 562 -9.20 6.68 -14.32
N SER A 563 -8.13 6.58 -15.13
CA SER A 563 -7.31 7.72 -15.55
C SER A 563 -8.10 8.82 -16.26
N ASP A 564 -9.16 8.47 -17.00
CA ASP A 564 -9.96 9.44 -17.74
C ASP A 564 -10.67 10.44 -16.80
N ILE A 565 -11.06 9.98 -15.59
CA ILE A 565 -11.64 10.87 -14.56
C ILE A 565 -10.60 11.84 -14.00
N PHE A 566 -9.31 11.41 -13.94
CA PHE A 566 -8.22 12.29 -13.50
C PHE A 566 -7.82 13.32 -14.55
N ASP A 567 -7.86 12.92 -15.82
CA ASP A 567 -7.53 13.79 -16.95
C ASP A 567 -8.68 14.76 -17.29
N ALA A 568 -9.92 14.39 -16.93
CA ALA A 568 -11.13 15.17 -17.17
C ALA A 568 -12.04 15.15 -15.92
N PRO A 569 -11.65 15.87 -14.85
CA PRO A 569 -12.30 15.76 -13.53
C PRO A 569 -13.67 16.44 -13.45
N THR A 570 -14.05 17.27 -14.42
CA THR A 570 -15.38 17.89 -14.47
C THR A 570 -16.32 17.16 -15.43
N VAL A 571 -17.62 17.26 -15.20
CA VAL A 571 -18.61 16.65 -16.11
C VAL A 571 -18.47 17.21 -17.53
N ALA A 572 -18.15 18.50 -17.68
CA ALA A 572 -17.97 19.11 -18.99
C ALA A 572 -16.77 18.56 -19.75
N GLU A 573 -15.63 18.39 -19.09
CA GLU A 573 -14.41 17.84 -19.68
C GLU A 573 -14.60 16.37 -20.04
N LEU A 574 -15.18 15.58 -19.14
CA LEU A 574 -15.47 14.17 -19.36
C LEU A 574 -16.45 13.98 -20.53
N ASP A 575 -17.52 14.79 -20.61
CA ASP A 575 -18.47 14.76 -21.72
C ASP A 575 -17.80 15.06 -23.07
N GLN A 576 -16.85 16.01 -23.10
CA GLN A 576 -16.07 16.31 -24.31
C GLN A 576 -15.16 15.15 -24.70
N GLN A 577 -14.52 14.51 -23.74
CA GLN A 577 -13.65 13.35 -23.98
C GLN A 577 -14.47 12.17 -24.55
N LEU A 578 -15.61 11.86 -23.95
CA LEU A 578 -16.55 10.84 -24.44
C LEU A 578 -17.05 11.14 -25.85
N ALA A 579 -17.37 12.42 -26.15
CA ALA A 579 -17.80 12.81 -27.50
C ALA A 579 -16.71 12.54 -28.55
N LYS A 580 -15.45 12.84 -28.25
CA LYS A 580 -14.30 12.55 -29.13
C LYS A 580 -14.09 11.06 -29.35
N ALA A 581 -14.25 10.25 -28.29
CA ALA A 581 -14.11 8.79 -28.37
C ALA A 581 -15.21 8.16 -29.23
N LEU A 582 -16.47 8.59 -29.07
CA LEU A 582 -17.60 8.12 -29.88
C LEU A 582 -17.48 8.51 -31.35
N HIS A 583 -16.98 9.70 -31.66
CA HIS A 583 -16.72 10.13 -33.05
C HIS A 583 -15.64 9.27 -33.73
N LYS A 584 -14.60 8.83 -32.98
CA LYS A 584 -13.55 7.95 -33.53
C LYS A 584 -14.05 6.52 -33.80
N LEU A 585 -15.08 6.06 -33.09
CA LEU A 585 -15.66 4.72 -33.29
C LEU A 585 -16.69 4.70 -34.45
N GLN A 586 -17.20 5.87 -34.87
CA GLN A 586 -18.16 6.00 -35.96
C GLN A 586 -17.50 6.38 -37.31
N ALA A 587 -16.23 6.76 -37.31
CA ALA A 587 -15.41 7.06 -38.48
C ALA A 587 -14.52 5.86 -38.85
#